data_cc3d3cfb3c58bf6182a08ec3ba8c81fa
#
_entry.id   cc3d3cfb3c58bf6182a08ec3ba8c81fa
#
_cell.length_a   1.000
_cell.length_b   1.000
_cell.length_c   1.000
_cell.angle_alpha   90.00
_cell.angle_beta   90.00
_cell.angle_gamma   90.00
#
_symmetry.space_group_name_H-M   'P 1'
#
loop_
_entity.id
_entity.type
_entity.pdbx_description
1 polymer ?
#
loop_
_entity_poly.entity_id
_entity_poly.type
_entity_poly.pdbx_seq_one_letter_code
_entity_poly.pdbx_strand_id
1 'polypeptide(L)'
;MIPPFLQWVRFGVTADASGTGVQPDGVHSANESANAVAMVDMVDLARHAGALGLELAELSGMVEDLAATSALPSSSCRTLAGDIDGILHANRAIAEAAESSRHAVGEARDAVTAVGEGVVGAMHSLKEVSQAAAEMTQIALQTRLVAFNASVEAKRAGEAGREFAVVADAIKDLAAKVEQYSKLIMSTVMQLDRRIDDLSRDIRADQGTDSAFHAALARVEASSQRIATAAHENVDTCASVLGAVNDLSGQVDSTAMALAGVRTRTVAMLGASESMIELTASSGARTVDTPYIERGIDMARDVSALLEQAIAQGRVTLADLFDERYQPVAGSDPVQYTTRFTALTDQVLPEMQEAVLASLPKVVFCAAVDRNGYLPTHNLAFSRPQGTDPVWNAAHCCNRRIFDDRAGLAAARSTRPFLLQTYRRDMGGGQFAIMKDLSAPIVVQGRHWGGLRIAYRT
;
A
#
# COMPACT_ATOMS: atom_id res chain seq x y z
N MET A 1 0.38 -36.38 29.02
CA MET A 1 1.80 -36.38 29.36
C MET A 1 2.05 -35.07 30.10
N ILE A 2 2.18 -35.11 31.45
CA ILE A 2 2.32 -33.94 32.34
C ILE A 2 3.80 -33.55 32.36
N PRO A 3 4.15 -32.26 32.23
CA PRO A 3 5.57 -31.83 32.23
C PRO A 3 6.20 -32.02 33.65
N PRO A 4 7.52 -32.25 33.73
CA PRO A 4 8.19 -32.70 34.98
C PRO A 4 8.55 -31.57 35.95
N PHE A 5 7.78 -30.48 36.05
CA PHE A 5 8.12 -29.34 36.92
C PHE A 5 7.38 -29.29 38.26
N LEU A 6 6.56 -30.28 38.58
CA LEU A 6 5.75 -30.34 39.81
C LEU A 6 6.23 -31.39 40.83
N GLN A 7 7.50 -31.75 40.86
CA GLN A 7 8.01 -32.78 41.77
C GLN A 7 8.78 -32.26 42.98
N TRP A 8 8.77 -30.97 43.30
CA TRP A 8 9.60 -30.40 44.36
C TRP A 8 8.85 -29.77 45.55
N VAL A 9 7.67 -30.19 45.90
CA VAL A 9 7.05 -29.82 47.17
C VAL A 9 6.39 -31.06 47.79
N ARG A 10 7.21 -31.96 48.37
CA ARG A 10 6.78 -32.86 49.40
C ARG A 10 7.68 -32.64 50.60
N PHE A 11 7.24 -31.78 51.53
CA PHE A 11 7.76 -31.79 52.87
C PHE A 11 7.22 -32.99 53.60
N GLY A 12 8.06 -33.98 53.86
CA GLY A 12 7.77 -35.11 54.75
C GLY A 12 7.76 -34.65 56.19
N VAL A 13 6.60 -34.69 56.82
CA VAL A 13 6.53 -34.66 58.28
C VAL A 13 6.53 -36.13 58.73
N THR A 14 7.69 -36.62 59.20
CA THR A 14 7.79 -37.83 60.01
C THR A 14 7.53 -37.43 61.45
N ALA A 15 6.39 -37.86 61.99
CA ALA A 15 6.11 -37.75 63.40
C ALA A 15 6.94 -38.82 64.14
N ASP A 16 7.90 -38.39 64.91
CA ASP A 16 8.54 -39.23 65.95
C ASP A 16 7.88 -38.91 67.30
N ALA A 17 7.28 -39.95 67.89
CA ALA A 17 6.58 -39.85 69.15
C ALA A 17 7.54 -40.26 70.27
N SER A 18 8.17 -39.27 70.94
CA SER A 18 8.71 -39.47 72.27
C SER A 18 8.61 -38.15 73.03
N GLY A 19 7.79 -38.20 74.12
CA GLY A 19 7.34 -37.04 74.86
C GLY A 19 8.46 -36.36 75.69
N THR A 20 8.27 -35.07 75.83
CA THR A 20 8.44 -34.31 77.08
C THR A 20 7.71 -32.98 76.90
N GLY A 21 6.89 -32.58 77.88
CA GLY A 21 6.05 -31.39 77.85
C GLY A 21 6.87 -30.10 77.73
N VAL A 22 6.53 -29.34 76.67
CA VAL A 22 6.88 -27.93 76.52
C VAL A 22 5.60 -27.18 76.19
N GLN A 23 5.38 -26.08 76.91
CA GLN A 23 4.18 -25.24 76.84
C GLN A 23 3.80 -24.81 75.41
N PRO A 24 2.52 -24.65 75.07
CA PRO A 24 2.05 -24.40 73.71
C PRO A 24 2.25 -22.98 73.16
N ASP A 25 2.78 -22.03 73.91
CA ASP A 25 2.84 -20.62 73.52
C ASP A 25 3.89 -20.29 72.45
N GLY A 26 4.94 -21.09 72.31
CA GLY A 26 6.04 -20.83 71.33
C GLY A 26 5.69 -21.27 69.89
N VAL A 27 4.83 -22.27 69.74
CA VAL A 27 4.46 -22.81 68.41
C VAL A 27 3.41 -21.91 67.71
N HIS A 28 2.52 -21.29 68.49
CA HIS A 28 1.55 -20.32 67.93
C HIS A 28 2.23 -19.05 67.39
N SER A 29 3.21 -18.47 68.11
CA SER A 29 3.87 -17.24 67.67
C SER A 29 4.81 -17.45 66.45
N ALA A 30 5.44 -18.62 66.35
CA ALA A 30 6.27 -18.96 65.17
C ALA A 30 5.41 -19.21 63.93
N ASN A 31 4.21 -19.81 64.07
CA ASN A 31 3.29 -20.04 62.98
C ASN A 31 2.58 -18.76 62.53
N GLU A 32 2.24 -17.84 63.45
CA GLU A 32 1.74 -16.51 63.16
C GLU A 32 2.77 -15.65 62.43
N SER A 33 4.03 -15.69 62.81
CA SER A 33 5.12 -14.97 62.14
C SER A 33 5.40 -15.54 60.75
N ALA A 34 5.39 -16.86 60.58
CA ALA A 34 5.53 -17.51 59.27
C ALA A 34 4.40 -17.17 58.33
N ASN A 35 3.13 -17.17 58.84
CA ASN A 35 1.97 -16.77 58.09
C ASN A 35 2.00 -15.27 57.70
N ALA A 36 2.48 -14.40 58.59
CA ALA A 36 2.60 -12.97 58.28
C ALA A 36 3.64 -12.70 57.21
N VAL A 37 4.78 -13.41 57.22
CA VAL A 37 5.82 -13.33 56.18
C VAL A 37 5.26 -13.86 54.87
N ALA A 38 4.59 -15.00 54.85
CA ALA A 38 3.99 -15.55 53.63
C ALA A 38 2.88 -14.63 53.05
N MET A 39 2.16 -13.91 53.89
CA MET A 39 1.16 -12.90 53.43
C MET A 39 1.81 -11.69 52.82
N VAL A 40 2.95 -11.20 53.34
CA VAL A 40 3.72 -10.08 52.72
C VAL A 40 4.27 -10.51 51.36
N ASP A 41 4.85 -11.71 51.27
CA ASP A 41 5.35 -12.26 50.00
C ASP A 41 4.21 -12.39 48.94
N MET A 42 2.99 -12.76 49.34
CA MET A 42 1.86 -12.85 48.47
C MET A 42 1.38 -11.47 47.97
N VAL A 43 1.38 -10.45 48.81
CA VAL A 43 1.03 -9.07 48.40
C VAL A 43 2.05 -8.55 47.39
N ASP A 44 3.35 -8.81 47.61
CA ASP A 44 4.40 -8.43 46.67
C ASP A 44 4.32 -9.19 45.37
N LEU A 45 3.96 -10.48 45.40
CA LEU A 45 3.69 -11.27 44.20
C LEU A 45 2.54 -10.68 43.38
N ALA A 46 1.41 -10.32 44.03
CA ALA A 46 0.28 -9.70 43.33
C ALA A 46 0.67 -8.34 42.70
N ARG A 47 1.47 -7.54 43.40
CA ARG A 47 1.97 -6.27 42.88
C ARG A 47 2.82 -6.48 41.64
N HIS A 48 3.75 -7.43 41.63
CA HIS A 48 4.60 -7.74 40.49
C HIS A 48 3.78 -8.35 39.34
N ALA A 49 2.85 -9.25 39.64
CA ALA A 49 1.93 -9.80 38.64
C ALA A 49 1.09 -8.69 38.00
N GLY A 50 0.57 -7.77 38.82
CA GLY A 50 -0.20 -6.62 38.31
C GLY A 50 0.61 -5.71 37.41
N ALA A 51 1.87 -5.39 37.79
CA ALA A 51 2.77 -4.60 36.97
C ALA A 51 3.11 -5.32 35.65
N LEU A 52 3.40 -6.62 35.70
CA LEU A 52 3.63 -7.44 34.51
C LEU A 52 2.39 -7.43 33.58
N GLY A 53 1.19 -7.54 34.15
CA GLY A 53 -0.04 -7.46 33.36
C GLY A 53 -0.20 -6.13 32.60
N LEU A 54 0.21 -5.01 33.23
CA LEU A 54 0.19 -3.68 32.58
C LEU A 54 1.14 -3.62 31.40
N GLU A 55 2.39 -4.02 31.57
CA GLU A 55 3.42 -4.06 30.52
C GLU A 55 3.00 -4.96 29.36
N LEU A 56 2.43 -6.13 29.66
CA LEU A 56 1.95 -7.06 28.65
C LEU A 56 0.72 -6.55 27.89
N ALA A 57 -0.17 -5.81 28.54
CA ALA A 57 -1.30 -5.18 27.86
C ALA A 57 -0.83 -4.08 26.90
N GLU A 58 0.17 -3.30 27.27
CA GLU A 58 0.79 -2.31 26.40
C GLU A 58 1.51 -2.97 25.23
N LEU A 59 2.31 -4.02 25.50
CA LEU A 59 2.97 -4.80 24.46
C LEU A 59 1.97 -5.41 23.47
N SER A 60 0.83 -5.95 23.96
CA SER A 60 -0.22 -6.48 23.09
C SER A 60 -0.76 -5.42 22.15
N GLY A 61 -1.01 -4.21 22.64
CA GLY A 61 -1.45 -3.10 21.81
C GLY A 61 -0.40 -2.68 20.78
N MET A 62 0.87 -2.60 21.16
CA MET A 62 1.96 -2.28 20.21
C MET A 62 2.07 -3.33 19.10
N VAL A 63 1.92 -4.61 19.43
CA VAL A 63 1.95 -5.71 18.45
C VAL A 63 0.78 -5.62 17.48
N GLU A 64 -0.42 -5.25 17.94
CA GLU A 64 -1.59 -5.04 17.08
C GLU A 64 -1.39 -3.85 16.14
N ASP A 65 -0.89 -2.72 16.64
CA ASP A 65 -0.59 -1.53 15.85
C ASP A 65 0.49 -1.84 14.78
N LEU A 66 1.53 -2.60 15.15
CA LEU A 66 2.61 -2.99 14.22
C LEU A 66 2.12 -3.98 13.17
N ALA A 67 1.24 -4.93 13.54
CA ALA A 67 0.64 -5.87 12.61
C ALA A 67 -0.24 -5.14 11.57
N ALA A 68 -1.03 -4.16 12.01
CA ALA A 68 -1.84 -3.32 11.12
C ALA A 68 -0.95 -2.52 10.15
N THR A 69 0.16 -1.95 10.63
CA THR A 69 1.11 -1.18 9.81
C THR A 69 1.86 -2.07 8.82
N SER A 70 2.14 -3.33 9.17
CA SER A 70 2.86 -4.29 8.31
C SER A 70 2.05 -4.76 7.08
N ALA A 71 0.75 -4.51 7.03
CA ALA A 71 -0.08 -4.82 5.87
C ALA A 71 0.18 -3.87 4.68
N LEU A 72 0.57 -2.61 4.92
CA LEU A 72 0.81 -1.59 3.89
C LEU A 72 2.01 -1.94 2.97
N PRO A 73 3.19 -2.34 3.49
CA PRO A 73 4.32 -2.73 2.65
C PRO A 73 4.00 -3.88 1.68
N SER A 74 3.20 -4.86 2.10
CA SER A 74 2.82 -5.99 1.23
C SER A 74 2.03 -5.53 0.00
N SER A 75 1.11 -4.59 0.15
CA SER A 75 0.38 -4.02 -0.99
C SER A 75 1.28 -3.18 -1.88
N SER A 76 2.20 -2.41 -1.30
CA SER A 76 3.17 -1.58 -2.02
C SER A 76 4.14 -2.43 -2.86
N CYS A 77 4.64 -3.55 -2.33
CA CYS A 77 5.46 -4.50 -3.08
C CYS A 77 4.73 -5.05 -4.31
N ARG A 78 3.44 -5.37 -4.18
CA ARG A 78 2.65 -5.88 -5.31
C ARG A 78 2.43 -4.83 -6.40
N THR A 79 2.14 -3.58 -6.01
CA THR A 79 2.00 -2.46 -6.94
C THR A 79 3.33 -2.21 -7.66
N LEU A 80 4.45 -2.15 -6.93
CA LEU A 80 5.78 -1.93 -7.49
C LEU A 80 6.19 -3.04 -8.47
N ALA A 81 5.87 -4.30 -8.18
CA ALA A 81 6.12 -5.40 -9.12
C ALA A 81 5.33 -5.23 -10.43
N GLY A 82 4.07 -4.76 -10.36
CA GLY A 82 3.27 -4.43 -11.54
C GLY A 82 3.82 -3.26 -12.35
N ASP A 83 4.30 -2.21 -11.68
CA ASP A 83 4.93 -1.05 -12.33
C ASP A 83 6.22 -1.44 -13.06
N ILE A 84 7.03 -2.32 -12.46
CA ILE A 84 8.26 -2.85 -13.09
C ILE A 84 7.92 -3.65 -14.35
N ASP A 85 6.88 -4.45 -14.35
CA ASP A 85 6.44 -5.18 -15.55
C ASP A 85 6.04 -4.22 -16.68
N GLY A 86 5.32 -3.14 -16.34
CA GLY A 86 5.03 -2.05 -17.28
C GLY A 86 6.28 -1.39 -17.86
N ILE A 87 7.30 -1.13 -17.04
CA ILE A 87 8.58 -0.56 -17.49
C ILE A 87 9.32 -1.54 -18.40
N LEU A 88 9.31 -2.84 -18.11
CA LEU A 88 9.91 -3.87 -18.96
C LEU A 88 9.26 -3.91 -20.36
N HIS A 89 7.94 -3.82 -20.44
CA HIS A 89 7.23 -3.72 -21.70
C HIS A 89 7.60 -2.46 -22.48
N ALA A 90 7.64 -1.31 -21.80
CA ALA A 90 8.05 -0.05 -22.43
C ALA A 90 9.49 -0.10 -22.97
N ASN A 91 10.44 -0.66 -22.21
CA ASN A 91 11.83 -0.79 -22.66
C ASN A 91 11.98 -1.71 -23.88
N ARG A 92 11.20 -2.79 -23.99
CA ARG A 92 11.19 -3.64 -25.21
C ARG A 92 10.70 -2.84 -26.41
N ALA A 93 9.60 -2.11 -26.27
CA ALA A 93 9.08 -1.26 -27.35
C ALA A 93 10.09 -0.15 -27.77
N ILE A 94 10.82 0.43 -26.81
CA ILE A 94 11.89 1.41 -27.08
C ILE A 94 13.04 0.75 -27.86
N ALA A 95 13.48 -0.44 -27.49
CA ALA A 95 14.53 -1.17 -28.18
C ALA A 95 14.12 -1.52 -29.63
N GLU A 96 12.90 -1.98 -29.84
CA GLU A 96 12.32 -2.25 -31.16
C GLU A 96 12.24 -0.97 -32.03
N ALA A 97 11.81 0.14 -31.46
CA ALA A 97 11.77 1.43 -32.15
C ALA A 97 13.15 1.94 -32.54
N ALA A 98 14.16 1.76 -31.67
CA ALA A 98 15.53 2.12 -31.95
C ALA A 98 16.13 1.27 -33.09
N GLU A 99 15.84 -0.03 -33.14
CA GLU A 99 16.25 -0.91 -34.24
C GLU A 99 15.56 -0.55 -35.56
N SER A 100 14.25 -0.27 -35.51
CA SER A 100 13.50 0.23 -36.69
C SER A 100 14.07 1.54 -37.21
N SER A 101 14.48 2.46 -36.31
CA SER A 101 15.13 3.71 -36.67
C SER A 101 16.48 3.48 -37.36
N ARG A 102 17.27 2.51 -36.88
CA ARG A 102 18.55 2.13 -37.54
C ARG A 102 18.31 1.59 -38.95
N HIS A 103 17.30 0.75 -39.12
CA HIS A 103 16.97 0.21 -40.46
C HIS A 103 16.57 1.35 -41.43
N ALA A 104 15.70 2.26 -40.95
CA ALA A 104 15.30 3.42 -41.76
C ALA A 104 16.50 4.34 -42.15
N VAL A 105 17.47 4.49 -41.24
CA VAL A 105 18.73 5.21 -41.57
C VAL A 105 19.53 4.49 -42.63
N GLY A 106 19.60 3.14 -42.59
CA GLY A 106 20.21 2.34 -43.64
C GLY A 106 19.56 2.55 -45.00
N GLU A 107 18.24 2.43 -45.07
CA GLU A 107 17.47 2.66 -46.29
C GLU A 107 17.65 4.09 -46.83
N ALA A 108 17.66 5.08 -45.96
CA ALA A 108 17.89 6.47 -46.34
C ALA A 108 19.32 6.67 -46.95
N ARG A 109 20.34 5.99 -46.41
CA ARG A 109 21.69 6.00 -46.92
C ARG A 109 21.76 5.39 -48.33
N ASP A 110 21.11 4.24 -48.53
CA ASP A 110 21.06 3.59 -49.84
C ASP A 110 20.30 4.45 -50.88
N ALA A 111 19.18 5.07 -50.49
CA ALA A 111 18.46 6.00 -51.35
C ALA A 111 19.30 7.21 -51.78
N VAL A 112 20.04 7.78 -50.84
CA VAL A 112 20.93 8.91 -51.12
C VAL A 112 22.06 8.49 -52.08
N THR A 113 22.62 7.28 -51.91
CA THR A 113 23.62 6.75 -52.82
C THR A 113 23.07 6.62 -54.25
N ALA A 114 21.87 6.07 -54.39
CA ALA A 114 21.18 5.96 -55.69
C ALA A 114 20.91 7.34 -56.35
N VAL A 115 20.50 8.34 -55.53
CA VAL A 115 20.37 9.73 -56.03
C VAL A 115 21.70 10.26 -56.49
N GLY A 116 22.78 9.98 -55.76
CA GLY A 116 24.14 10.36 -56.17
C GLY A 116 24.57 9.79 -57.55
N GLU A 117 24.24 8.54 -57.82
CA GLU A 117 24.45 7.91 -59.11
C GLU A 117 23.61 8.58 -60.25
N GLY A 118 22.32 8.87 -59.92
CA GLY A 118 21.43 9.58 -60.83
C GLY A 118 21.96 10.98 -61.19
N VAL A 119 22.51 11.69 -60.21
CA VAL A 119 23.16 13.02 -60.42
C VAL A 119 24.33 12.93 -61.35
N VAL A 120 25.16 11.89 -61.24
CA VAL A 120 26.28 11.66 -62.19
C VAL A 120 25.79 11.43 -63.61
N GLY A 121 24.73 10.63 -63.75
CA GLY A 121 24.09 10.41 -65.09
C GLY A 121 23.52 11.69 -65.66
N ALA A 122 22.88 12.53 -64.86
CA ALA A 122 22.37 13.82 -65.31
C ALA A 122 23.48 14.79 -65.74
N MET A 123 24.60 14.83 -65.02
CA MET A 123 25.79 15.64 -65.42
C MET A 123 26.32 15.20 -66.82
N HIS A 124 26.38 13.88 -67.08
CA HIS A 124 26.78 13.33 -68.34
C HIS A 124 25.87 13.83 -69.49
N SER A 125 24.57 13.67 -69.30
CA SER A 125 23.53 14.11 -70.27
C SER A 125 23.59 15.64 -70.54
N LEU A 126 23.78 16.46 -69.48
CA LEU A 126 23.95 17.92 -69.66
C LEU A 126 25.18 18.28 -70.47
N LYS A 127 26.29 17.55 -70.34
CA LYS A 127 27.50 17.73 -71.12
C LYS A 127 27.26 17.45 -72.62
N GLU A 128 26.52 16.36 -72.93
CA GLU A 128 26.13 16.03 -74.32
C GLU A 128 25.20 17.12 -74.89
N VAL A 129 24.22 17.62 -74.16
CA VAL A 129 23.33 18.71 -74.58
C VAL A 129 24.16 20.02 -74.82
N SER A 130 25.14 20.34 -73.98
CA SER A 130 26.00 21.48 -74.11
C SER A 130 26.82 21.39 -75.42
N GLN A 131 27.37 20.20 -75.72
CA GLN A 131 28.11 19.95 -76.91
C GLN A 131 27.27 20.11 -78.16
N ALA A 132 26.03 19.51 -78.17
CA ALA A 132 25.12 19.64 -79.30
C ALA A 132 24.72 21.11 -79.53
N ALA A 133 24.46 21.86 -78.45
CA ALA A 133 24.16 23.32 -78.62
C ALA A 133 25.33 24.12 -79.12
N ALA A 134 26.55 23.78 -78.77
CA ALA A 134 27.74 24.40 -79.32
C ALA A 134 27.91 24.11 -80.83
N GLU A 135 27.70 22.87 -81.23
CA GLU A 135 27.67 22.45 -82.64
C GLU A 135 26.57 23.18 -83.46
N MET A 136 25.35 23.26 -82.89
CA MET A 136 24.24 24.03 -83.49
C MET A 136 24.62 25.48 -83.67
N THR A 137 25.28 26.10 -82.70
CA THR A 137 25.77 27.50 -82.81
C THR A 137 26.74 27.64 -83.97
N GLN A 138 27.68 26.72 -84.18
CA GLN A 138 28.66 26.72 -85.23
C GLN A 138 27.96 26.53 -86.61
N ILE A 139 27.02 25.57 -86.71
CA ILE A 139 26.23 25.37 -87.99
C ILE A 139 25.41 26.63 -88.32
N ALA A 140 24.78 27.26 -87.31
CA ALA A 140 24.03 28.48 -87.48
C ALA A 140 24.86 29.62 -87.99
N LEU A 141 26.07 29.78 -87.43
CA LEU A 141 27.05 30.77 -87.88
C LEU A 141 27.50 30.56 -89.36
N GLN A 142 27.77 29.28 -89.70
CA GLN A 142 28.12 28.93 -91.08
C GLN A 142 26.98 29.18 -92.03
N THR A 143 25.75 28.77 -91.67
CA THR A 143 24.54 28.94 -92.45
C THR A 143 24.26 30.44 -92.64
N ARG A 144 24.42 31.28 -91.60
CA ARG A 144 24.27 32.74 -91.70
C ARG A 144 25.30 33.39 -92.69
N LEU A 145 26.54 32.88 -92.66
CA LEU A 145 27.60 33.36 -93.56
C LEU A 145 27.25 33.00 -95.03
N VAL A 146 26.79 31.73 -95.28
CA VAL A 146 26.37 31.28 -96.60
C VAL A 146 25.16 32.09 -97.08
N ALA A 147 24.19 32.29 -96.26
CA ALA A 147 22.97 33.08 -96.56
C ALA A 147 23.32 34.56 -96.83
N PHE A 148 24.25 35.13 -96.04
CA PHE A 148 24.74 36.47 -96.29
C PHE A 148 25.42 36.59 -97.65
N ASN A 149 26.32 35.66 -98.01
CA ASN A 149 26.98 35.64 -99.31
C ASN A 149 25.93 35.47 -100.42
N ALA A 150 24.95 34.59 -100.29
CA ALA A 150 23.84 34.43 -101.24
C ALA A 150 23.02 35.72 -101.44
N SER A 151 22.67 36.41 -100.31
CA SER A 151 21.97 37.70 -100.39
C SER A 151 22.74 38.78 -101.07
N VAL A 152 24.11 38.84 -100.88
CA VAL A 152 24.95 39.76 -101.52
C VAL A 152 24.97 39.47 -103.06
N GLU A 153 25.13 38.17 -103.46
CA GLU A 153 25.18 37.79 -104.85
C GLU A 153 23.82 37.99 -105.56
N ALA A 154 22.72 37.70 -104.87
CA ALA A 154 21.34 37.96 -105.35
C ALA A 154 21.11 39.46 -105.59
N LYS A 155 21.59 40.34 -104.70
CA LYS A 155 21.55 41.81 -104.87
C LYS A 155 22.38 42.26 -106.01
N ARG A 156 23.47 41.60 -106.26
CA ARG A 156 24.37 41.87 -107.39
C ARG A 156 23.78 41.53 -108.78
N ALA A 157 22.88 40.49 -108.80
CA ALA A 157 22.15 40.06 -109.99
C ALA A 157 21.00 41.02 -110.39
N GLY A 158 20.74 42.04 -109.63
CA GLY A 158 19.66 43.04 -109.91
C GLY A 158 18.24 42.46 -109.78
N GLU A 159 17.41 42.86 -110.72
CA GLU A 159 15.94 42.37 -110.76
C GLU A 159 15.85 40.86 -110.84
N ALA A 160 16.73 40.14 -111.56
CA ALA A 160 16.73 38.70 -111.71
C ALA A 160 17.02 37.95 -110.38
N GLY A 161 17.69 38.62 -109.46
CA GLY A 161 18.04 38.00 -108.16
C GLY A 161 17.10 38.34 -107.00
N ARG A 162 16.08 39.14 -107.19
CA ARG A 162 15.23 39.70 -106.15
C ARG A 162 14.51 38.64 -105.28
N GLU A 163 13.93 37.60 -105.90
CA GLU A 163 13.26 36.51 -105.21
C GLU A 163 14.31 35.70 -104.39
N PHE A 164 15.48 35.46 -104.93
CA PHE A 164 16.54 34.77 -104.21
C PHE A 164 17.10 35.61 -103.05
N ALA A 165 17.09 36.92 -103.13
CA ALA A 165 17.51 37.77 -102.00
C ALA A 165 16.55 37.65 -100.81
N VAL A 166 15.23 37.58 -101.10
CA VAL A 166 14.23 37.37 -100.02
C VAL A 166 14.42 36.01 -99.29
N VAL A 167 14.69 34.95 -100.08
CA VAL A 167 14.94 33.61 -99.48
C VAL A 167 16.26 33.63 -98.73
N ALA A 168 17.31 34.24 -99.23
CA ALA A 168 18.61 34.34 -98.53
C ALA A 168 18.53 35.17 -97.23
N ASP A 169 17.80 36.30 -97.24
CA ASP A 169 17.55 37.08 -96.04
C ASP A 169 16.68 36.28 -95.01
N ALA A 170 15.67 35.52 -95.44
CA ALA A 170 14.89 34.64 -94.57
C ALA A 170 15.76 33.51 -93.89
N ILE A 171 16.68 32.87 -94.70
CA ILE A 171 17.60 31.88 -94.16
C ILE A 171 18.57 32.51 -93.16
N LYS A 172 19.12 33.73 -93.46
CA LYS A 172 19.99 34.49 -92.56
C LYS A 172 19.29 34.77 -91.21
N ASP A 173 18.03 35.20 -91.23
CA ASP A 173 17.25 35.49 -90.03
C ASP A 173 16.91 34.21 -89.26
N LEU A 174 16.61 33.09 -89.97
CA LEU A 174 16.45 31.79 -89.34
C LEU A 174 17.72 31.31 -88.64
N ALA A 175 18.86 31.45 -89.32
CA ALA A 175 20.13 31.10 -88.72
C ALA A 175 20.50 31.97 -87.53
N ALA A 176 20.18 33.26 -87.51
CA ALA A 176 20.33 34.14 -86.35
C ALA A 176 19.47 33.68 -85.13
N LYS A 177 18.22 33.25 -85.41
CA LYS A 177 17.34 32.69 -84.40
C LYS A 177 17.88 31.38 -83.80
N VAL A 178 18.37 30.46 -84.66
CA VAL A 178 19.00 29.21 -84.21
C VAL A 178 20.23 29.50 -83.35
N GLU A 179 21.10 30.43 -83.75
CA GLU A 179 22.25 30.88 -82.93
C GLU A 179 21.77 31.39 -81.56
N GLN A 180 20.74 32.23 -81.52
CA GLN A 180 20.18 32.80 -80.29
C GLN A 180 19.67 31.71 -79.33
N TYR A 181 18.87 30.78 -79.89
CA TYR A 181 18.29 29.68 -79.10
C TYR A 181 19.38 28.70 -78.59
N SER A 182 20.39 28.41 -79.44
CA SER A 182 21.51 27.56 -79.00
C SER A 182 22.31 28.21 -77.84
N LYS A 183 22.58 29.55 -77.92
CA LYS A 183 23.18 30.28 -76.81
C LYS A 183 22.32 30.27 -75.52
N LEU A 184 21.00 30.36 -75.68
CA LEU A 184 20.08 30.27 -74.53
C LEU A 184 20.13 28.85 -73.88
N ILE A 185 20.14 27.80 -74.74
CA ILE A 185 20.30 26.42 -74.26
C ILE A 185 21.59 26.28 -73.47
N MET A 186 22.73 26.75 -73.99
CA MET A 186 24.02 26.69 -73.32
C MET A 186 24.01 27.44 -72.00
N SER A 187 23.36 28.62 -71.91
CA SER A 187 23.28 29.37 -70.66
C SER A 187 22.40 28.62 -69.59
N THR A 188 21.34 27.99 -70.06
CA THR A 188 20.46 27.17 -69.17
C THR A 188 21.19 25.94 -68.69
N VAL A 189 21.91 25.24 -69.56
CA VAL A 189 22.77 24.09 -69.21
C VAL A 189 23.80 24.48 -68.16
N MET A 190 24.50 25.61 -68.36
CA MET A 190 25.48 26.09 -67.38
C MET A 190 24.85 26.43 -66.00
N GLN A 191 23.61 26.89 -65.97
CA GLN A 191 22.86 27.11 -64.70
C GLN A 191 22.47 25.78 -64.02
N LEU A 192 22.02 24.78 -64.79
CA LEU A 192 21.71 23.43 -64.30
C LEU A 192 22.97 22.73 -63.80
N ASP A 193 24.06 22.82 -64.51
CA ASP A 193 25.37 22.25 -64.14
C ASP A 193 25.82 22.74 -62.76
N ARG A 194 25.73 24.06 -62.51
CA ARG A 194 26.01 24.61 -61.17
C ARG A 194 25.11 24.07 -60.06
N ARG A 195 23.80 23.99 -60.32
CA ARG A 195 22.83 23.45 -59.33
C ARG A 195 23.08 21.99 -59.04
N ILE A 196 23.44 21.21 -60.03
CA ILE A 196 23.79 19.80 -59.95
C ILE A 196 25.12 19.64 -59.19
N ASP A 197 26.07 20.51 -59.39
CA ASP A 197 27.37 20.48 -58.72
C ASP A 197 27.19 20.79 -57.20
N ASP A 198 26.33 21.77 -56.87
CA ASP A 198 25.95 22.05 -55.48
C ASP A 198 25.24 20.86 -54.82
N LEU A 199 24.28 20.25 -55.53
CA LEU A 199 23.58 19.05 -55.02
C LEU A 199 24.52 17.85 -54.87
N SER A 200 25.48 17.69 -55.84
CA SER A 200 26.48 16.63 -55.78
C SER A 200 27.40 16.75 -54.57
N ARG A 201 27.77 18.01 -54.20
CA ARG A 201 28.58 18.29 -53.00
C ARG A 201 27.84 17.95 -51.71
N ASP A 202 26.53 18.21 -51.65
CA ASP A 202 25.71 17.91 -50.48
C ASP A 202 25.47 16.40 -50.31
N ILE A 203 25.42 15.65 -51.44
CA ILE A 203 25.13 14.18 -51.43
C ILE A 203 26.41 13.36 -51.36
N ARG A 204 27.46 13.74 -52.03
CA ARG A 204 28.73 13.00 -52.06
C ARG A 204 29.56 13.30 -50.82
N ALA A 205 29.83 12.27 -50.05
CA ALA A 205 30.95 12.26 -49.12
C ALA A 205 32.23 12.04 -49.95
N ASP A 206 32.84 13.09 -50.47
CA ASP A 206 34.16 12.97 -51.07
C ASP A 206 35.21 13.02 -49.96
N GLN A 207 36.35 12.33 -50.17
CA GLN A 207 37.38 12.08 -49.18
C GLN A 207 37.80 13.38 -48.46
N GLY A 208 37.28 13.58 -47.24
CA GLY A 208 37.69 14.63 -46.32
C GLY A 208 36.68 15.74 -45.99
N THR A 209 35.52 15.80 -46.60
CA THR A 209 34.42 16.70 -46.21
C THR A 209 33.17 15.90 -45.94
N ASP A 210 32.82 15.74 -44.62
CA ASP A 210 31.53 15.15 -44.20
C ASP A 210 30.41 16.01 -44.76
N SER A 211 29.65 15.47 -45.72
CA SER A 211 28.38 16.07 -46.11
C SER A 211 27.51 16.25 -44.89
N ALA A 212 26.88 17.39 -44.71
CA ALA A 212 25.98 17.70 -43.58
C ALA A 212 24.90 16.61 -43.41
N PHE A 213 24.48 16.00 -44.53
CA PHE A 213 23.52 14.92 -44.56
C PHE A 213 24.09 13.62 -43.99
N HIS A 214 25.27 13.18 -44.39
CA HIS A 214 25.92 11.98 -43.84
C HIS A 214 26.26 12.14 -42.38
N ALA A 215 26.70 13.32 -41.94
CA ALA A 215 26.90 13.63 -40.52
C ALA A 215 25.58 13.59 -39.72
N ALA A 216 24.45 13.99 -40.30
CA ALA A 216 23.14 13.91 -39.69
C ALA A 216 22.68 12.44 -39.51
N LEU A 217 22.81 11.61 -40.57
CA LEU A 217 22.50 10.19 -40.51
C LEU A 217 23.35 9.46 -39.46
N ALA A 218 24.65 9.70 -39.43
CA ALA A 218 25.56 9.12 -38.44
C ALA A 218 25.18 9.50 -37.00
N ARG A 219 24.74 10.76 -36.78
CA ARG A 219 24.23 11.18 -35.47
C ARG A 219 22.94 10.43 -35.07
N VAL A 220 22.02 10.25 -36.01
CA VAL A 220 20.77 9.50 -35.74
C VAL A 220 21.10 8.03 -35.43
N GLU A 221 21.98 7.41 -36.20
CA GLU A 221 22.45 6.03 -35.98
C GLU A 221 23.08 5.86 -34.59
N ALA A 222 24.03 6.76 -34.23
CA ALA A 222 24.66 6.76 -32.91
C ALA A 222 23.66 7.01 -31.78
N SER A 223 22.65 7.86 -32.02
CA SER A 223 21.60 8.11 -31.04
C SER A 223 20.70 6.88 -30.86
N SER A 224 20.29 6.24 -31.95
CA SER A 224 19.48 4.99 -31.88
C SER A 224 20.23 3.86 -31.17
N GLN A 225 21.54 3.74 -31.43
CA GLN A 225 22.37 2.75 -30.71
C GLN A 225 22.42 3.02 -29.20
N ARG A 226 22.61 4.29 -28.80
CA ARG A 226 22.59 4.64 -27.35
C ARG A 226 21.24 4.38 -26.70
N ILE A 227 20.15 4.65 -27.41
CA ILE A 227 18.78 4.37 -26.93
C ILE A 227 18.60 2.87 -26.73
N ALA A 228 19.01 2.04 -27.70
CA ALA A 228 18.91 0.59 -27.58
C ALA A 228 19.74 0.05 -26.40
N THR A 229 20.97 0.55 -26.20
CA THR A 229 21.82 0.17 -25.06
C THR A 229 21.18 0.57 -23.75
N ALA A 230 20.70 1.81 -23.62
CA ALA A 230 20.03 2.28 -22.40
C ALA A 230 18.75 1.48 -22.08
N ALA A 231 17.97 1.10 -23.11
CA ALA A 231 16.79 0.25 -22.91
C ALA A 231 17.18 -1.14 -22.39
N HIS A 232 18.30 -1.70 -22.84
CA HIS A 232 18.81 -2.98 -22.37
C HIS A 232 19.31 -2.90 -20.90
N GLU A 233 20.09 -1.88 -20.57
CA GLU A 233 20.55 -1.63 -19.19
C GLU A 233 19.39 -1.41 -18.22
N ASN A 234 18.30 -0.78 -18.67
CA ASN A 234 17.08 -0.64 -17.90
C ASN A 234 16.41 -1.99 -17.61
N VAL A 235 16.43 -2.94 -18.56
CA VAL A 235 15.91 -4.30 -18.32
C VAL A 235 16.67 -5.00 -17.20
N ASP A 236 18.00 -4.90 -17.19
CA ASP A 236 18.84 -5.47 -16.13
C ASP A 236 18.58 -4.80 -14.77
N THR A 237 18.41 -3.48 -14.79
CA THR A 237 18.03 -2.71 -13.59
C THR A 237 16.66 -3.15 -13.06
N CYS A 238 15.67 -3.29 -13.93
CA CYS A 238 14.33 -3.77 -13.55
C CYS A 238 14.38 -5.18 -12.95
N ALA A 239 15.19 -6.09 -13.51
CA ALA A 239 15.39 -7.44 -12.96
C ALA A 239 15.97 -7.38 -11.53
N SER A 240 16.96 -6.52 -11.30
CA SER A 240 17.55 -6.30 -9.98
C SER A 240 16.55 -5.73 -8.97
N VAL A 241 15.76 -4.72 -9.38
CA VAL A 241 14.74 -4.12 -8.52
C VAL A 241 13.63 -5.13 -8.21
N LEU A 242 13.20 -5.95 -9.18
CA LEU A 242 12.22 -7.00 -8.96
C LEU A 242 12.72 -8.05 -7.95
N GLY A 243 14.01 -8.41 -8.00
CA GLY A 243 14.64 -9.25 -6.99
C GLY A 243 14.54 -8.64 -5.58
N ALA A 244 14.89 -7.37 -5.44
CA ALA A 244 14.80 -6.65 -4.16
C ALA A 244 13.35 -6.53 -3.64
N VAL A 245 12.37 -6.35 -4.52
CA VAL A 245 10.93 -6.34 -4.16
C VAL A 245 10.48 -7.70 -3.65
N ASN A 246 10.92 -8.80 -4.27
CA ASN A 246 10.59 -10.15 -3.80
C ASN A 246 11.22 -10.44 -2.43
N ASP A 247 12.47 -10.04 -2.22
CA ASP A 247 13.15 -10.18 -0.92
C ASP A 247 12.44 -9.38 0.18
N LEU A 248 12.04 -8.14 -0.13
CA LEU A 248 11.27 -7.30 0.78
C LEU A 248 9.91 -7.93 1.12
N SER A 249 9.20 -8.48 0.14
CA SER A 249 7.94 -9.20 0.37
C SER A 249 8.14 -10.37 1.33
N GLY A 250 9.20 -11.17 1.13
CA GLY A 250 9.54 -12.26 2.04
C GLY A 250 9.87 -11.80 3.46
N GLN A 251 10.53 -10.65 3.62
CA GLN A 251 10.79 -10.04 4.93
C GLN A 251 9.52 -9.57 5.63
N VAL A 252 8.58 -8.97 4.88
CA VAL A 252 7.26 -8.56 5.40
C VAL A 252 6.48 -9.77 5.90
N ASP A 253 6.43 -10.86 5.14
CA ASP A 253 5.75 -12.10 5.55
C ASP A 253 6.41 -12.72 6.79
N SER A 254 7.73 -12.73 6.85
CA SER A 254 8.48 -13.21 8.03
C SER A 254 8.19 -12.36 9.27
N THR A 255 8.09 -11.04 9.10
CA THR A 255 7.74 -10.10 10.18
C THR A 255 6.33 -10.36 10.68
N ALA A 256 5.35 -10.55 9.78
CA ALA A 256 3.98 -10.86 10.14
C ALA A 256 3.88 -12.17 10.95
N MET A 257 4.61 -13.21 10.57
CA MET A 257 4.68 -14.47 11.32
C MET A 257 5.33 -14.29 12.70
N ALA A 258 6.40 -13.50 12.79
CA ALA A 258 7.06 -13.21 14.07
C ALA A 258 6.11 -12.46 15.02
N LEU A 259 5.38 -11.46 14.52
CA LEU A 259 4.38 -10.70 15.30
C LEU A 259 3.24 -11.60 15.78
N ALA A 260 2.75 -12.53 14.97
CA ALA A 260 1.75 -13.52 15.39
C ALA A 260 2.28 -14.40 16.53
N GLY A 261 3.57 -14.80 16.47
CA GLY A 261 4.25 -15.53 17.54
C GLY A 261 4.37 -14.72 18.82
N VAL A 262 4.76 -13.44 18.73
CA VAL A 262 4.83 -12.53 19.88
C VAL A 262 3.45 -12.36 20.50
N ARG A 263 2.41 -12.10 19.70
CA ARG A 263 1.03 -11.97 20.17
C ARG A 263 0.57 -13.19 20.98
N THR A 264 0.84 -14.40 20.46
CA THR A 264 0.46 -15.65 21.15
C THR A 264 1.16 -15.76 22.51
N ARG A 265 2.44 -15.43 22.59
CA ARG A 265 3.21 -15.46 23.84
C ARG A 265 2.72 -14.40 24.83
N THR A 266 2.45 -13.19 24.37
CA THR A 266 1.93 -12.08 25.19
C THR A 266 0.59 -12.45 25.82
N VAL A 267 -0.32 -13.04 25.04
CA VAL A 267 -1.62 -13.53 25.56
C VAL A 267 -1.44 -14.63 26.62
N ALA A 268 -0.52 -15.56 26.40
CA ALA A 268 -0.23 -16.60 27.40
C ALA A 268 0.35 -16.02 28.70
N MET A 269 1.26 -15.04 28.60
CA MET A 269 1.86 -14.36 29.76
C MET A 269 0.81 -13.50 30.50
N LEU A 270 -0.10 -12.83 29.79
CA LEU A 270 -1.25 -12.15 30.40
C LEU A 270 -2.09 -13.13 31.24
N GLY A 271 -2.44 -14.29 30.68
CA GLY A 271 -3.17 -15.32 31.41
C GLY A 271 -2.43 -15.84 32.63
N ALA A 272 -1.10 -15.98 32.58
CA ALA A 272 -0.29 -16.34 33.72
C ALA A 272 -0.32 -15.26 34.81
N SER A 273 -0.19 -13.98 34.44
CA SER A 273 -0.31 -12.84 35.36
C SER A 273 -1.69 -12.80 36.04
N GLU A 274 -2.77 -12.96 35.26
CA GLU A 274 -4.14 -13.04 35.76
C GLU A 274 -4.34 -14.20 36.77
N SER A 275 -3.74 -15.37 36.47
CA SER A 275 -3.79 -16.53 37.38
C SER A 275 -2.98 -16.29 38.65
N MET A 276 -1.86 -15.61 38.61
CA MET A 276 -1.09 -15.24 39.80
C MET A 276 -1.88 -14.31 40.73
N ILE A 277 -2.59 -13.32 40.15
CA ILE A 277 -3.45 -12.39 40.90
C ILE A 277 -4.60 -13.17 41.55
N GLU A 278 -5.25 -14.11 40.85
CA GLU A 278 -6.33 -14.94 41.37
C GLU A 278 -5.85 -15.82 42.55
N LEU A 279 -4.71 -16.48 42.40
CA LEU A 279 -4.09 -17.28 43.45
C LEU A 279 -3.80 -16.44 44.69
N THR A 280 -3.25 -15.23 44.50
CA THR A 280 -2.94 -14.31 45.61
C THR A 280 -4.21 -13.86 46.33
N ALA A 281 -5.25 -13.47 45.60
CA ALA A 281 -6.52 -13.08 46.21
C ALA A 281 -7.17 -14.26 46.95
N SER A 282 -7.09 -15.48 46.40
CA SER A 282 -7.61 -16.70 47.02
C SER A 282 -6.85 -17.11 48.29
N SER A 283 -5.60 -16.66 48.48
CA SER A 283 -4.85 -16.88 49.70
C SER A 283 -5.29 -16.03 50.91
N GLY A 284 -6.24 -15.10 50.66
CA GLY A 284 -6.69 -14.13 51.66
C GLY A 284 -5.80 -12.88 51.83
N ALA A 285 -4.78 -12.74 50.99
CA ALA A 285 -3.91 -11.56 50.98
C ALA A 285 -4.67 -10.32 50.44
N ARG A 286 -4.66 -9.24 51.23
CA ARG A 286 -5.34 -7.99 50.84
C ARG A 286 -4.43 -7.15 49.93
N THR A 287 -4.85 -6.93 48.72
CA THR A 287 -4.15 -6.15 47.70
C THR A 287 -4.91 -4.86 47.42
N VAL A 288 -4.33 -4.00 46.59
CA VAL A 288 -4.99 -2.78 46.09
C VAL A 288 -6.27 -3.11 45.28
N ASP A 289 -6.36 -4.31 44.73
CA ASP A 289 -7.48 -4.78 43.92
C ASP A 289 -8.61 -5.41 44.77
N THR A 290 -8.33 -5.78 46.04
CA THR A 290 -9.29 -6.45 46.93
C THR A 290 -10.65 -5.73 47.06
N PRO A 291 -10.70 -4.38 47.22
CA PRO A 291 -12.00 -3.71 47.34
C PRO A 291 -12.85 -3.81 46.07
N TYR A 292 -12.22 -3.85 44.89
CA TYR A 292 -12.91 -4.02 43.62
C TYR A 292 -13.41 -5.46 43.44
N ILE A 293 -12.58 -6.44 43.84
CA ILE A 293 -12.91 -7.86 43.77
C ILE A 293 -14.13 -8.15 44.66
N GLU A 294 -14.08 -7.75 45.96
CA GLU A 294 -15.18 -7.92 46.91
C GLU A 294 -16.48 -7.27 46.37
N ARG A 295 -16.39 -6.02 45.95
CA ARG A 295 -17.56 -5.28 45.42
C ARG A 295 -18.10 -5.90 44.14
N GLY A 296 -17.28 -6.41 43.24
CA GLY A 296 -17.70 -7.06 42.00
C GLY A 296 -18.45 -8.39 42.28
N ILE A 297 -17.94 -9.20 43.20
CA ILE A 297 -18.59 -10.45 43.58
C ILE A 297 -19.96 -10.17 44.22
N ASP A 298 -20.04 -9.19 45.13
CA ASP A 298 -21.30 -8.82 45.79
C ASP A 298 -22.31 -8.29 44.79
N MET A 299 -21.88 -7.39 43.90
CA MET A 299 -22.72 -6.80 42.85
C MET A 299 -23.24 -7.89 41.86
N ALA A 300 -22.39 -8.85 41.46
CA ALA A 300 -22.82 -9.95 40.61
C ALA A 300 -23.90 -10.82 41.26
N ARG A 301 -23.79 -11.03 42.58
CA ARG A 301 -24.82 -11.73 43.38
C ARG A 301 -26.12 -10.91 43.43
N ASP A 302 -26.00 -9.58 43.66
CA ASP A 302 -27.16 -8.69 43.72
C ASP A 302 -27.90 -8.66 42.37
N VAL A 303 -27.16 -8.59 41.23
CA VAL A 303 -27.75 -8.67 39.90
C VAL A 303 -28.39 -10.02 39.63
N SER A 304 -27.78 -11.14 40.07
CA SER A 304 -28.35 -12.47 39.95
C SER A 304 -29.70 -12.53 40.67
N ALA A 305 -29.77 -12.08 41.94
CA ALA A 305 -30.99 -12.05 42.73
C ALA A 305 -32.06 -11.15 42.10
N LEU A 306 -31.67 -9.99 41.56
CA LEU A 306 -32.59 -9.07 40.91
C LEU A 306 -33.23 -9.68 39.64
N LEU A 307 -32.44 -10.40 38.84
CA LEU A 307 -32.93 -11.09 37.63
C LEU A 307 -33.84 -12.26 38.00
N GLU A 308 -33.51 -13.02 39.05
CA GLU A 308 -34.40 -14.09 39.59
C GLU A 308 -35.73 -13.54 40.13
N GLN A 309 -35.68 -12.41 40.84
CA GLN A 309 -36.85 -11.71 41.29
C GLN A 309 -37.73 -11.22 40.13
N ALA A 310 -37.12 -10.71 39.05
CA ALA A 310 -37.86 -10.29 37.87
C ALA A 310 -38.57 -11.45 37.17
N ILE A 311 -37.96 -12.66 37.16
CA ILE A 311 -38.61 -13.88 36.69
C ILE A 311 -39.78 -14.26 37.61
N ALA A 312 -39.59 -14.27 38.93
CA ALA A 312 -40.60 -14.60 39.88
C ALA A 312 -41.82 -13.65 39.82
N GLN A 313 -41.59 -12.39 39.49
CA GLN A 313 -42.65 -11.37 39.29
C GLN A 313 -43.31 -11.43 37.91
N GLY A 314 -42.87 -12.32 37.01
CA GLY A 314 -43.40 -12.44 35.66
C GLY A 314 -43.02 -11.29 34.71
N ARG A 315 -42.03 -10.46 35.07
CA ARG A 315 -41.53 -9.33 34.23
C ARG A 315 -40.72 -9.82 33.01
N VAL A 316 -40.12 -11.00 33.12
CA VAL A 316 -39.37 -11.67 32.06
C VAL A 316 -39.48 -13.17 32.27
N THR A 317 -39.46 -13.95 31.18
CA THR A 317 -39.33 -15.41 31.31
C THR A 317 -37.85 -15.80 31.32
N LEU A 318 -37.55 -17.00 31.89
CA LEU A 318 -36.18 -17.53 31.82
C LEU A 318 -35.69 -17.65 30.37
N ALA A 319 -36.57 -18.07 29.45
CA ALA A 319 -36.25 -18.19 28.03
C ALA A 319 -35.92 -16.83 27.37
N ASP A 320 -36.67 -15.78 27.75
CA ASP A 320 -36.41 -14.43 27.23
C ASP A 320 -35.14 -13.83 27.83
N LEU A 321 -34.82 -14.13 29.10
CA LEU A 321 -33.56 -13.66 29.73
C LEU A 321 -32.32 -14.29 29.10
N PHE A 322 -32.45 -15.47 28.52
CA PHE A 322 -31.37 -16.17 27.76
C PHE A 322 -31.57 -16.08 26.24
N ASP A 323 -32.25 -15.03 25.74
CA ASP A 323 -32.45 -14.81 24.33
C ASP A 323 -31.14 -14.35 23.68
N GLU A 324 -30.62 -15.12 22.71
CA GLU A 324 -29.37 -14.86 21.97
C GLU A 324 -29.64 -14.32 20.54
N ARG A 325 -30.87 -13.93 20.27
CA ARG A 325 -31.25 -13.33 18.99
C ARG A 325 -31.09 -11.82 19.04
N TYR A 326 -29.88 -11.38 18.74
CA TYR A 326 -29.52 -9.96 18.73
C TYR A 326 -30.11 -9.28 17.49
N GLN A 327 -31.13 -8.45 17.70
CA GLN A 327 -31.78 -7.69 16.62
C GLN A 327 -31.03 -6.37 16.40
N PRO A 328 -30.43 -6.13 15.23
CA PRO A 328 -29.72 -4.90 14.98
C PRO A 328 -30.66 -3.69 14.96
N VAL A 329 -30.23 -2.60 15.56
CA VAL A 329 -30.93 -1.33 15.54
C VAL A 329 -30.56 -0.60 14.24
N ALA A 330 -31.56 -0.38 13.39
CA ALA A 330 -31.34 0.26 12.09
C ALA A 330 -30.73 1.65 12.24
N GLY A 331 -29.70 1.95 11.44
CA GLY A 331 -29.04 3.25 11.40
C GLY A 331 -28.08 3.52 12.56
N SER A 332 -27.78 2.52 13.41
CA SER A 332 -26.76 2.66 14.46
C SER A 332 -25.35 2.43 13.93
N ASP A 333 -24.41 3.31 14.29
CA ASP A 333 -22.98 3.19 14.00
C ASP A 333 -22.15 3.74 15.18
N PRO A 334 -21.41 2.87 15.93
CA PRO A 334 -21.33 1.40 15.81
C PRO A 334 -22.69 0.70 16.01
N VAL A 335 -22.83 -0.50 15.39
CA VAL A 335 -24.09 -1.25 15.41
C VAL A 335 -24.50 -1.57 16.84
N GLN A 336 -25.71 -1.19 17.20
CA GLN A 336 -26.38 -1.57 18.44
C GLN A 336 -27.39 -2.70 18.19
N TYR A 337 -27.69 -3.44 19.24
CA TYR A 337 -28.61 -4.58 19.20
C TYR A 337 -29.64 -4.50 20.32
N THR A 338 -30.75 -5.20 20.17
CA THR A 338 -31.73 -5.44 21.19
C THR A 338 -32.05 -6.93 21.30
N THR A 339 -32.41 -7.36 22.51
CA THR A 339 -32.89 -8.71 22.83
C THR A 339 -34.19 -8.60 23.61
N ARG A 340 -34.84 -9.72 23.92
CA ARG A 340 -36.07 -9.73 24.71
C ARG A 340 -35.88 -9.23 26.14
N PHE A 341 -34.66 -9.28 26.69
CA PHE A 341 -34.36 -8.81 28.04
C PHE A 341 -33.83 -7.36 28.11
N THR A 342 -33.50 -6.72 26.97
CA THR A 342 -32.91 -5.37 26.97
C THR A 342 -33.78 -4.36 27.73
N ALA A 343 -35.10 -4.37 27.51
CA ALA A 343 -36.00 -3.44 28.18
C ALA A 343 -36.05 -3.64 29.70
N LEU A 344 -35.91 -4.88 30.19
CA LEU A 344 -35.82 -5.18 31.62
C LEU A 344 -34.53 -4.62 32.22
N THR A 345 -33.38 -4.90 31.57
CA THR A 345 -32.08 -4.46 32.08
C THR A 345 -31.96 -2.95 32.10
N ASP A 346 -32.53 -2.22 31.12
CA ASP A 346 -32.60 -0.76 31.11
C ASP A 346 -33.38 -0.17 32.29
N GLN A 347 -34.27 -0.95 32.90
CA GLN A 347 -35.04 -0.51 34.07
C GLN A 347 -34.38 -0.86 35.40
N VAL A 348 -33.67 -1.99 35.49
CA VAL A 348 -33.24 -2.54 36.77
C VAL A 348 -31.74 -2.37 37.06
N LEU A 349 -30.89 -2.21 36.04
CA LEU A 349 -29.44 -2.15 36.24
C LEU A 349 -28.86 -0.73 36.49
N PRO A 350 -29.40 0.38 35.93
CA PRO A 350 -28.75 1.66 36.00
C PRO A 350 -28.45 2.15 37.43
N GLU A 351 -29.40 2.08 38.34
CA GLU A 351 -29.23 2.54 39.71
C GLU A 351 -28.09 1.79 40.43
N MET A 352 -28.01 0.49 40.26
CA MET A 352 -26.96 -0.34 40.86
C MET A 352 -25.60 -0.09 40.25
N GLN A 353 -25.54 0.10 38.92
CA GLN A 353 -24.32 0.37 38.18
C GLN A 353 -23.75 1.75 38.55
N GLU A 354 -24.60 2.79 38.69
CA GLU A 354 -24.16 4.13 39.09
C GLU A 354 -23.70 4.15 40.57
N ALA A 355 -24.33 3.37 41.45
CA ALA A 355 -23.91 3.25 42.86
C ALA A 355 -22.47 2.70 42.99
N VAL A 356 -22.03 1.79 42.09
CA VAL A 356 -20.67 1.28 42.10
C VAL A 356 -19.67 2.40 41.71
N LEU A 357 -19.97 3.20 40.72
CA LEU A 357 -19.12 4.33 40.33
C LEU A 357 -18.95 5.33 41.49
N ALA A 358 -19.99 5.56 42.27
CA ALA A 358 -19.96 6.48 43.40
C ALA A 358 -19.22 5.90 44.62
N SER A 359 -19.16 4.57 44.77
CA SER A 359 -18.65 3.89 45.98
C SER A 359 -17.15 3.60 45.94
N LEU A 360 -16.53 3.47 44.75
CA LEU A 360 -15.14 3.08 44.57
C LEU A 360 -14.34 4.13 43.77
N PRO A 361 -13.14 4.51 44.24
CA PRO A 361 -12.31 5.45 43.50
C PRO A 361 -11.83 4.82 42.17
N LYS A 362 -11.48 5.66 41.21
CA LYS A 362 -10.92 5.26 39.91
C LYS A 362 -11.80 4.36 39.05
N VAL A 363 -13.01 3.95 39.49
CA VAL A 363 -13.92 3.18 38.65
C VAL A 363 -14.35 4.02 37.44
N VAL A 364 -14.25 3.44 36.26
CA VAL A 364 -14.63 4.06 34.99
C VAL A 364 -16.01 3.59 34.56
N PHE A 365 -16.29 2.29 34.74
CA PHE A 365 -17.61 1.76 34.48
C PHE A 365 -17.92 0.50 35.31
N CYS A 366 -19.22 0.25 35.47
CA CYS A 366 -19.77 -0.99 35.95
C CYS A 366 -20.92 -1.41 35.00
N ALA A 367 -20.85 -2.62 34.45
CA ALA A 367 -21.85 -3.09 33.50
C ALA A 367 -22.03 -4.63 33.56
N ALA A 368 -23.24 -5.12 33.30
CA ALA A 368 -23.51 -6.52 33.12
C ALA A 368 -23.48 -6.88 31.63
N VAL A 369 -22.82 -7.98 31.30
CA VAL A 369 -22.76 -8.54 29.93
C VAL A 369 -23.30 -9.96 29.92
N ASP A 370 -23.99 -10.35 28.84
CA ASP A 370 -24.38 -11.75 28.68
C ASP A 370 -23.17 -12.60 28.25
N ARG A 371 -23.33 -13.92 28.18
CA ARG A 371 -22.27 -14.88 27.88
C ARG A 371 -21.65 -14.73 26.47
N ASN A 372 -22.26 -13.95 25.57
CA ASN A 372 -21.76 -13.66 24.24
C ASN A 372 -21.14 -12.25 24.13
N GLY A 373 -20.98 -11.55 25.27
CA GLY A 373 -20.40 -10.21 25.31
C GLY A 373 -21.39 -9.10 25.00
N TYR A 374 -22.69 -9.40 24.87
CA TYR A 374 -23.70 -8.37 24.68
C TYR A 374 -23.92 -7.59 25.97
N LEU A 375 -23.75 -6.28 25.88
CA LEU A 375 -23.90 -5.33 26.96
C LEU A 375 -25.21 -4.55 26.77
N PRO A 376 -26.33 -5.01 27.35
CA PRO A 376 -27.66 -4.43 27.10
C PRO A 376 -27.74 -2.98 27.62
N THR A 377 -27.23 -2.75 28.85
CA THR A 377 -27.33 -1.48 29.57
C THR A 377 -25.98 -1.09 30.15
N HIS A 378 -25.56 0.14 29.93
CA HIS A 378 -24.31 0.67 30.47
C HIS A 378 -24.56 1.82 31.45
N ASN A 379 -23.52 2.29 32.13
CA ASN A 379 -23.59 3.53 32.91
C ASN A 379 -24.09 4.71 32.04
N LEU A 380 -24.73 5.66 32.66
CA LEU A 380 -25.37 6.82 31.98
C LEU A 380 -24.38 7.59 31.11
N ALA A 381 -23.12 7.69 31.54
CA ALA A 381 -22.06 8.38 30.76
C ALA A 381 -21.80 7.71 29.41
N PHE A 382 -22.01 6.38 29.30
CA PHE A 382 -21.76 5.57 28.13
C PHE A 382 -23.04 5.01 27.46
N SER A 383 -24.20 5.51 27.86
CA SER A 383 -25.52 5.17 27.31
C SER A 383 -26.16 6.35 26.59
N ARG A 384 -25.36 7.22 25.98
CA ARG A 384 -25.86 8.39 25.24
C ARG A 384 -26.54 7.95 23.95
N PRO A 385 -27.57 8.69 23.50
CA PRO A 385 -28.11 8.48 22.15
C PRO A 385 -27.02 8.71 21.09
N GLN A 386 -26.99 7.88 20.05
CA GLN A 386 -26.05 8.06 18.95
C GLN A 386 -26.35 9.33 18.14
N GLY A 387 -25.29 10.04 17.76
CA GLY A 387 -25.31 11.15 16.84
C GLY A 387 -24.80 10.77 15.44
N THR A 388 -24.41 11.77 14.67
CA THR A 388 -23.88 11.59 13.30
C THR A 388 -22.38 11.27 13.26
N ASP A 389 -21.65 11.43 14.37
CA ASP A 389 -20.21 11.16 14.46
C ASP A 389 -19.95 9.76 15.01
N PRO A 390 -19.47 8.80 14.18
CA PRO A 390 -19.20 7.43 14.62
C PRO A 390 -18.11 7.34 15.69
N VAL A 391 -17.11 8.25 15.67
CA VAL A 391 -16.02 8.26 16.66
C VAL A 391 -16.54 8.67 18.02
N TRP A 392 -17.37 9.70 18.06
CA TRP A 392 -18.05 10.10 19.30
C TRP A 392 -19.00 9.01 19.81
N ASN A 393 -19.78 8.39 18.91
CA ASN A 393 -20.67 7.29 19.26
C ASN A 393 -19.91 6.11 19.85
N ALA A 394 -18.76 5.74 19.28
CA ALA A 394 -17.92 4.65 19.78
C ALA A 394 -17.47 4.86 21.22
N ALA A 395 -17.20 6.11 21.61
CA ALA A 395 -16.75 6.48 22.96
C ALA A 395 -17.91 6.62 23.98
N HIS A 396 -19.12 7.06 23.57
CA HIS A 396 -20.20 7.48 24.47
C HIS A 396 -21.47 6.63 24.39
N CYS A 397 -21.60 5.76 23.36
CA CYS A 397 -22.78 4.95 23.11
C CYS A 397 -22.41 3.45 23.16
N CYS A 398 -21.94 2.98 24.31
CA CYS A 398 -21.44 1.62 24.49
C CYS A 398 -22.54 0.61 24.87
N ASN A 399 -23.72 1.07 25.29
CA ASN A 399 -24.87 0.22 25.58
C ASN A 399 -25.38 -0.46 24.31
N ARG A 400 -25.99 -1.63 24.45
CA ARG A 400 -26.58 -2.42 23.35
C ARG A 400 -25.57 -2.89 22.31
N ARG A 401 -24.27 -2.95 22.66
CA ARG A 401 -23.19 -3.43 21.80
C ARG A 401 -22.73 -4.81 22.23
N ILE A 402 -22.10 -5.52 21.32
CA ILE A 402 -21.42 -6.80 21.58
C ILE A 402 -19.93 -6.52 21.63
N PHE A 403 -19.27 -6.91 22.72
CA PHE A 403 -17.85 -6.82 22.96
C PHE A 403 -17.27 -8.23 22.92
N ASP A 404 -16.84 -8.65 21.73
CA ASP A 404 -16.35 -9.99 21.42
C ASP A 404 -14.81 -10.06 21.36
N ASP A 405 -14.13 -9.01 21.82
CA ASP A 405 -12.69 -9.01 22.02
C ASP A 405 -12.27 -9.98 23.16
N ARG A 406 -10.96 -10.21 23.30
CA ARG A 406 -10.41 -11.13 24.31
C ARG A 406 -10.94 -10.84 25.72
N ALA A 407 -10.89 -9.58 26.13
CA ALA A 407 -11.26 -9.19 27.49
C ALA A 407 -12.78 -9.28 27.69
N GLY A 408 -13.55 -8.84 26.72
CA GLY A 408 -15.01 -8.89 26.73
C GLY A 408 -15.55 -10.31 26.84
N LEU A 409 -15.10 -11.22 25.97
CA LEU A 409 -15.56 -12.61 25.98
C LEU A 409 -15.02 -13.39 27.18
N ALA A 410 -13.81 -13.14 27.65
CA ALA A 410 -13.28 -13.79 28.84
C ALA A 410 -14.10 -13.38 30.09
N ALA A 411 -14.43 -12.10 30.24
CA ALA A 411 -15.30 -11.59 31.30
C ALA A 411 -16.72 -12.18 31.22
N ALA A 412 -17.29 -12.25 30.02
CA ALA A 412 -18.63 -12.75 29.77
C ALA A 412 -18.79 -14.24 30.05
N ARG A 413 -17.73 -15.04 29.81
CA ARG A 413 -17.76 -16.52 29.91
C ARG A 413 -17.13 -17.09 31.17
N SER A 414 -16.46 -16.26 31.96
CA SER A 414 -15.81 -16.71 33.18
C SER A 414 -16.85 -17.24 34.17
N THR A 415 -16.64 -18.47 34.66
CA THR A 415 -17.40 -19.07 35.75
C THR A 415 -16.58 -19.14 37.05
N ARG A 416 -15.37 -18.56 37.07
CA ARG A 416 -14.54 -18.43 38.27
C ARG A 416 -15.20 -17.46 39.26
N PRO A 417 -14.89 -17.53 40.55
CA PRO A 417 -15.45 -16.57 41.54
C PRO A 417 -15.22 -15.11 41.11
N PHE A 418 -14.07 -14.83 40.50
CA PHE A 418 -13.78 -13.59 39.81
C PHE A 418 -12.72 -13.82 38.76
N LEU A 419 -12.56 -12.88 37.83
CA LEU A 419 -11.47 -12.78 36.87
C LEU A 419 -11.02 -11.31 36.83
N LEU A 420 -9.73 -11.06 37.07
CA LEU A 420 -9.15 -9.72 36.99
C LEU A 420 -8.20 -9.66 35.81
N GLN A 421 -8.58 -8.90 34.81
CA GLN A 421 -7.85 -8.72 33.55
C GLN A 421 -7.21 -7.36 33.47
N THR A 422 -6.13 -7.27 32.70
CA THR A 422 -5.53 -6.00 32.29
C THR A 422 -5.60 -5.88 30.77
N TYR A 423 -6.08 -4.75 30.27
CA TYR A 423 -6.21 -4.51 28.84
C TYR A 423 -6.04 -3.04 28.47
N ARG A 424 -5.66 -2.80 27.23
CA ARG A 424 -5.58 -1.47 26.61
C ARG A 424 -6.95 -1.12 26.05
N ARG A 425 -7.58 -0.08 26.60
CA ARG A 425 -8.88 0.43 26.10
C ARG A 425 -8.63 1.59 25.12
N ASP A 426 -9.26 1.52 23.96
CA ASP A 426 -9.37 2.67 23.06
C ASP A 426 -10.37 3.68 23.64
N MET A 427 -9.88 4.91 23.86
CA MET A 427 -10.68 6.01 24.39
C MET A 427 -11.23 6.90 23.27
N GLY A 428 -10.98 6.55 22.02
CA GLY A 428 -11.30 7.36 20.84
C GLY A 428 -10.19 8.35 20.48
N GLY A 429 -10.15 8.75 19.18
CA GLY A 429 -9.17 9.72 18.68
C GLY A 429 -7.71 9.25 18.74
N GLY A 430 -7.45 7.93 18.75
CA GLY A 430 -6.10 7.37 18.85
C GLY A 430 -5.50 7.42 20.26
N GLN A 431 -6.30 7.78 21.28
CA GLN A 431 -5.88 7.75 22.67
C GLN A 431 -6.24 6.41 23.32
N PHE A 432 -5.28 5.84 24.05
CA PHE A 432 -5.45 4.57 24.75
C PHE A 432 -5.20 4.74 26.25
N ALA A 433 -5.92 3.94 27.05
CA ALA A 433 -5.68 3.86 28.48
C ALA A 433 -5.55 2.38 28.90
N ILE A 434 -4.60 2.11 29.78
CA ILE A 434 -4.49 0.79 30.40
C ILE A 434 -5.49 0.74 31.56
N MET A 435 -6.30 -0.31 31.57
CA MET A 435 -7.39 -0.51 32.50
C MET A 435 -7.26 -1.88 33.15
N LYS A 436 -7.66 -1.99 34.42
CA LYS A 436 -8.02 -3.25 35.05
C LYS A 436 -9.53 -3.47 34.93
N ASP A 437 -9.92 -4.68 34.61
CA ASP A 437 -11.30 -5.12 34.44
C ASP A 437 -11.56 -6.35 35.29
N LEU A 438 -12.23 -6.11 36.38
CA LEU A 438 -12.74 -7.19 37.20
C LEU A 438 -14.06 -7.71 36.61
N SER A 439 -14.19 -9.01 36.48
CA SER A 439 -15.51 -9.65 36.22
C SER A 439 -15.84 -10.71 37.23
N ALA A 440 -17.14 -10.85 37.54
CA ALA A 440 -17.69 -11.88 38.40
C ALA A 440 -18.94 -12.50 37.74
N PRO A 441 -19.17 -13.83 37.87
CA PRO A 441 -20.23 -14.51 37.15
C PRO A 441 -21.63 -14.13 37.69
N ILE A 442 -22.54 -13.86 36.76
CA ILE A 442 -23.96 -13.69 37.04
C ILE A 442 -24.63 -15.04 36.75
N VAL A 443 -25.26 -15.64 37.78
CA VAL A 443 -25.90 -16.94 37.71
C VAL A 443 -27.37 -16.79 38.03
N VAL A 444 -28.27 -17.28 37.17
CA VAL A 444 -29.72 -17.18 37.32
C VAL A 444 -30.31 -18.58 37.26
N GLN A 445 -30.97 -18.97 38.33
CA GLN A 445 -31.53 -20.34 38.50
C GLN A 445 -30.51 -21.44 38.19
N GLY A 446 -29.28 -21.29 38.68
CA GLY A 446 -28.18 -22.23 38.47
C GLY A 446 -27.55 -22.22 37.06
N ARG A 447 -27.98 -21.34 36.16
CA ARG A 447 -27.44 -21.20 34.82
C ARG A 447 -26.59 -19.94 34.71
N HIS A 448 -25.41 -20.07 34.16
CA HIS A 448 -24.54 -18.92 33.88
C HIS A 448 -25.15 -18.03 32.79
N TRP A 449 -25.54 -16.80 33.16
CA TRP A 449 -26.12 -15.82 32.28
C TRP A 449 -25.05 -15.00 31.57
N GLY A 450 -23.99 -14.61 32.31
CA GLY A 450 -22.92 -13.76 31.83
C GLY A 450 -22.03 -13.28 32.98
N GLY A 451 -21.45 -12.10 32.84
CA GLY A 451 -20.54 -11.52 33.82
C GLY A 451 -20.90 -10.07 34.17
N LEU A 452 -20.74 -9.72 35.45
CA LEU A 452 -20.66 -8.34 35.89
C LEU A 452 -19.23 -7.87 35.67
N ARG A 453 -19.02 -6.66 35.12
CA ARG A 453 -17.72 -6.06 34.89
C ARG A 453 -17.59 -4.76 35.66
N ILE A 454 -16.43 -4.55 36.30
CA ILE A 454 -16.03 -3.29 36.91
C ILE A 454 -14.64 -2.92 36.37
N ALA A 455 -14.59 -1.89 35.52
CA ALA A 455 -13.33 -1.42 35.04
C ALA A 455 -12.85 -0.18 35.79
N TYR A 456 -11.57 -0.16 36.13
CA TYR A 456 -10.98 0.92 36.90
C TYR A 456 -9.56 1.26 36.42
N ARG A 457 -9.12 2.50 36.66
CA ARG A 457 -7.77 2.93 36.32
C ARG A 457 -6.77 2.40 37.36
N THR A 458 -5.58 2.07 36.95
CA THR A 458 -4.47 1.63 37.81
C THR A 458 -3.84 2.75 38.61
#